data_242cceb9ab81d0060f4f631d96599661
#
_entry.id   242cceb9ab81d0060f4f631d96599661
#
_cell.length_a   1.000
_cell.length_b   1.000
_cell.length_c   1.000
_cell.angle_alpha   90.00
_cell.angle_beta   90.00
_cell.angle_gamma   90.00
#
_symmetry.space_group_name_H-M   'P 1'
#
loop_
_entity.id
_entity.type
_entity.pdbx_description
1 polymer ?
#
loop_
_entity_poly.entity_id
_entity_poly.type
_entity_poly.pdbx_seq_one_letter_code
_entity_poly.pdbx_strand_id
1 'polypeptide(L)'
;FKFPLDSRITGGIGQHNNYADILSWGILANIYLFHKPTRFKTAIFWVNLILISIFVARAESRTTYFYPLVLLSYSFYLWRFKKTSTNLFRIRKLALSCSVLLLILVVYHFLEKNHLIHQINYTNLNPFDNPEMRESLRALSVNERFTMWGRAWMMFIQHPLLGVGWNQYLQYFLITPTPNFIQNVVGELAAFANCHNLILQLLATTGVFGTLLFIILILYLIINLAKQDLATQILPLGITLIVLTHSMFEYPLFNVAILIPVLLITATPDSKYFTINLKYKKSFLCLIGALIALAWWQLYVGINNFLLLSQAKKPANYQIHNLPHNILKVYFATASNPYWDDSADSVLAENLLYSVRAPQNQKYFDLNYEILSRSSKYSPNPSFLLRLAVLDTVLGNTNKAQTEVNLVTQNYTGFESEFRGFFNAASHDNPSLNKKLLQLLPHK
;
A
#
# COMPACT_ATOMS: atom_id res chain seq x y z
N PHE A 1 -7.37 20.93 -2.38
CA PHE A 1 -7.60 19.48 -2.47
C PHE A 1 -8.20 19.18 -3.84
N LYS A 2 -7.38 18.80 -4.83
CA LYS A 2 -7.89 18.15 -6.03
C LYS A 2 -8.05 16.68 -5.69
N PHE A 3 -9.28 16.21 -5.54
CA PHE A 3 -9.55 14.78 -5.47
C PHE A 3 -9.05 14.13 -6.77
N PRO A 4 -8.35 12.99 -6.71
CA PRO A 4 -8.03 12.26 -7.92
C PRO A 4 -9.34 11.94 -8.65
N LEU A 5 -9.34 12.15 -9.96
CA LEU A 5 -10.49 11.96 -10.86
C LEU A 5 -10.81 10.47 -11.07
N ASP A 6 -10.67 9.65 -10.05
CA ASP A 6 -11.16 8.28 -10.08
C ASP A 6 -12.68 8.32 -9.84
N SER A 7 -13.44 7.75 -10.76
CA SER A 7 -14.89 7.63 -10.66
C SER A 7 -15.36 6.84 -9.43
N ARG A 8 -14.44 6.13 -8.77
CA ARG A 8 -14.69 5.33 -7.56
C ARG A 8 -14.76 6.21 -6.31
N ILE A 9 -15.72 5.90 -5.44
CA ILE A 9 -15.91 6.65 -4.20
C ILE A 9 -14.83 6.24 -3.20
N THR A 10 -14.05 7.22 -2.72
CA THR A 10 -12.98 7.02 -1.73
C THR A 10 -13.32 7.56 -0.34
N GLY A 11 -14.45 8.27 -0.20
CA GLY A 11 -14.95 8.76 1.09
C GLY A 11 -13.98 9.64 1.89
N GLY A 12 -13.04 10.32 1.24
CA GLY A 12 -12.03 11.13 1.91
C GLY A 12 -10.85 10.32 2.51
N ILE A 13 -10.86 8.97 2.38
CA ILE A 13 -9.80 8.06 2.88
C ILE A 13 -8.68 7.91 1.84
N GLY A 14 -8.90 8.43 0.63
CA GLY A 14 -7.92 8.42 -0.46
C GLY A 14 -7.82 7.10 -1.23
N GLN A 15 -8.35 5.99 -0.70
CA GLN A 15 -8.34 4.67 -1.33
C GLN A 15 -9.71 3.99 -1.21
N HIS A 16 -10.26 3.56 -2.35
CA HIS A 16 -11.60 2.95 -2.42
C HIS A 16 -11.71 1.61 -1.66
N ASN A 17 -10.64 0.80 -1.63
CA ASN A 17 -10.62 -0.46 -0.90
C ASN A 17 -10.74 -0.25 0.62
N ASN A 18 -9.97 0.69 1.20
CA ASN A 18 -10.03 1.03 2.62
C ASN A 18 -11.38 1.69 2.98
N TYR A 19 -11.97 2.46 2.07
CA TYR A 19 -13.31 3.01 2.25
C TYR A 19 -14.36 1.90 2.34
N ALA A 20 -14.27 0.89 1.48
CA ALA A 20 -15.15 -0.28 1.51
C ALA A 20 -15.01 -1.09 2.81
N ASP A 21 -13.80 -1.19 3.38
CA ASP A 21 -13.58 -1.81 4.70
C ASP A 21 -14.37 -1.10 5.79
N ILE A 22 -14.18 0.21 5.92
CA ILE A 22 -14.84 1.02 6.96
C ILE A 22 -16.36 0.97 6.83
N LEU A 23 -16.88 1.01 5.61
CA LEU A 23 -18.32 0.81 5.38
C LEU A 23 -18.78 -0.59 5.80
N SER A 24 -18.00 -1.63 5.50
CA SER A 24 -18.32 -3.01 5.89
C SER A 24 -18.28 -3.18 7.42
N TRP A 25 -17.38 -2.48 8.12
CA TRP A 25 -17.41 -2.39 9.59
C TRP A 25 -18.69 -1.70 10.08
N GLY A 26 -19.20 -0.72 9.32
CA GLY A 26 -20.48 -0.06 9.58
C GLY A 26 -21.66 -1.04 9.59
N ILE A 27 -21.64 -2.10 8.76
CA ILE A 27 -22.64 -3.18 8.80
C ILE A 27 -22.58 -3.93 10.14
N LEU A 28 -21.38 -4.29 10.60
CA LEU A 28 -21.19 -4.97 11.88
C LEU A 28 -21.59 -4.07 13.06
N ALA A 29 -21.24 -2.79 13.01
CA ALA A 29 -21.66 -1.80 14.00
C ALA A 29 -23.19 -1.63 14.03
N ASN A 30 -23.84 -1.64 12.87
CA ASN A 30 -25.30 -1.58 12.75
C ASN A 30 -25.96 -2.80 13.45
N ILE A 31 -25.41 -4.00 13.30
CA ILE A 31 -25.88 -5.22 14.01
C ILE A 31 -25.70 -5.06 15.52
N TYR A 32 -24.55 -4.53 15.95
CA TYR A 32 -24.22 -4.33 17.35
C TYR A 32 -25.15 -3.31 18.03
N LEU A 33 -25.35 -2.15 17.40
CA LEU A 33 -26.16 -1.05 17.94
C LEU A 33 -27.65 -1.36 17.97
N PHE A 34 -28.18 -2.00 16.92
CA PHE A 34 -29.61 -2.27 16.77
C PHE A 34 -30.00 -3.70 17.14
N HIS A 35 -29.37 -4.26 18.18
CA HIS A 35 -29.65 -5.64 18.63
C HIS A 35 -31.02 -5.84 19.31
N LYS A 36 -31.63 -4.79 19.89
CA LYS A 36 -32.96 -4.86 20.54
C LYS A 36 -34.05 -4.52 19.53
N PRO A 37 -35.03 -5.41 19.29
CA PRO A 37 -36.06 -5.20 18.29
C PRO A 37 -37.16 -4.24 18.83
N THR A 38 -37.16 -3.01 18.33
CA THR A 38 -38.36 -2.16 18.33
C THR A 38 -38.68 -1.83 16.88
N ARG A 39 -39.96 -1.55 16.53
CA ARG A 39 -40.33 -1.24 15.15
C ARG A 39 -39.46 -0.15 14.55
N PHE A 40 -39.25 0.94 15.28
CA PHE A 40 -38.42 2.07 14.86
C PHE A 40 -36.94 1.67 14.67
N LYS A 41 -36.33 1.00 15.64
CA LYS A 41 -34.94 0.53 15.53
C LYS A 41 -34.74 -0.47 14.40
N THR A 42 -35.74 -1.30 14.13
CA THR A 42 -35.70 -2.25 13.02
C THR A 42 -35.74 -1.53 11.67
N ALA A 43 -36.58 -0.49 11.53
CA ALA A 43 -36.63 0.32 10.31
C ALA A 43 -35.27 1.02 10.06
N ILE A 44 -34.70 1.67 11.07
CA ILE A 44 -33.37 2.31 10.96
C ILE A 44 -32.30 1.28 10.56
N PHE A 45 -32.31 0.11 11.19
CA PHE A 45 -31.36 -0.97 10.87
C PHE A 45 -31.38 -1.33 9.38
N TRP A 46 -32.58 -1.52 8.79
CA TRP A 46 -32.70 -1.89 7.38
C TRP A 46 -32.32 -0.75 6.44
N VAL A 47 -32.73 0.48 6.75
CA VAL A 47 -32.33 1.66 5.97
C VAL A 47 -30.82 1.80 5.96
N ASN A 48 -30.17 1.75 7.12
CA ASN A 48 -28.72 1.83 7.22
C ASN A 48 -28.03 0.69 6.45
N LEU A 49 -28.52 -0.55 6.60
CA LEU A 49 -27.95 -1.71 5.91
C LEU A 49 -27.97 -1.54 4.39
N ILE A 50 -29.12 -1.12 3.84
CA ILE A 50 -29.28 -0.91 2.39
C ILE A 50 -28.34 0.22 1.91
N LEU A 51 -28.35 1.36 2.60
CA LEU A 51 -27.51 2.50 2.24
C LEU A 51 -26.02 2.14 2.29
N ILE A 52 -25.54 1.54 3.38
CA ILE A 52 -24.15 1.13 3.53
C ILE A 52 -23.79 0.13 2.41
N SER A 53 -24.64 -0.86 2.14
CA SER A 53 -24.38 -1.85 1.10
C SER A 53 -24.29 -1.25 -0.31
N ILE A 54 -25.11 -0.25 -0.61
CA ILE A 54 -25.02 0.51 -1.87
C ILE A 54 -23.68 1.26 -1.97
N PHE A 55 -23.24 1.91 -0.89
CA PHE A 55 -21.96 2.61 -0.88
C PHE A 55 -20.77 1.65 -0.96
N VAL A 56 -20.85 0.46 -0.32
CA VAL A 56 -19.84 -0.60 -0.48
C VAL A 56 -19.76 -1.05 -1.94
N ALA A 57 -20.90 -1.25 -2.61
CA ALA A 57 -20.94 -1.61 -4.03
C ALA A 57 -20.31 -0.51 -4.91
N ARG A 58 -20.62 0.75 -4.63
CA ARG A 58 -20.07 1.91 -5.35
C ARG A 58 -18.59 2.17 -5.12
N ALA A 59 -17.98 1.59 -4.10
CA ALA A 59 -16.53 1.62 -3.92
C ALA A 59 -15.80 0.78 -4.98
N GLU A 60 -16.51 -0.10 -5.69
CA GLU A 60 -15.99 -0.97 -6.77
C GLU A 60 -14.74 -1.77 -6.38
N SER A 61 -14.65 -2.11 -5.10
CA SER A 61 -13.57 -2.94 -4.58
C SER A 61 -13.86 -4.42 -4.80
N ARG A 62 -12.98 -5.13 -5.50
CA ARG A 62 -13.15 -6.57 -5.76
C ARG A 62 -13.09 -7.41 -4.49
N THR A 63 -12.38 -6.96 -3.47
CA THR A 63 -12.24 -7.67 -2.19
C THR A 63 -13.55 -7.72 -1.41
N THR A 64 -14.47 -6.78 -1.65
CA THR A 64 -15.76 -6.71 -0.95
C THR A 64 -16.66 -7.93 -1.21
N TYR A 65 -16.47 -8.66 -2.30
CA TYR A 65 -17.22 -9.90 -2.56
C TYR A 65 -16.85 -11.02 -1.59
N PHE A 66 -15.65 -11.02 -1.04
CA PHE A 66 -15.21 -12.03 -0.07
C PHE A 66 -15.72 -11.75 1.34
N TYR A 67 -16.03 -10.49 1.69
CA TYR A 67 -16.48 -10.12 3.05
C TYR A 67 -17.78 -10.82 3.45
N PRO A 68 -18.87 -10.76 2.66
CA PRO A 68 -20.09 -11.49 3.02
C PRO A 68 -19.87 -13.00 3.09
N LEU A 69 -19.01 -13.59 2.26
CA LEU A 69 -18.72 -15.03 2.29
C LEU A 69 -18.03 -15.43 3.60
N VAL A 70 -17.01 -14.68 4.01
CA VAL A 70 -16.29 -14.93 5.27
C VAL A 70 -17.20 -14.69 6.48
N LEU A 71 -18.01 -13.63 6.45
CA LEU A 71 -18.97 -13.35 7.53
C LEU A 71 -20.14 -14.35 7.59
N LEU A 72 -20.56 -14.91 6.45
CA LEU A 72 -21.52 -16.03 6.41
C LEU A 72 -20.91 -17.28 7.04
N SER A 73 -19.66 -17.60 6.73
CA SER A 73 -18.93 -18.71 7.37
C SER A 73 -18.80 -18.48 8.88
N TYR A 74 -18.51 -17.24 9.28
CA TYR A 74 -18.52 -16.85 10.69
C TYR A 74 -19.91 -16.98 11.35
N SER A 75 -20.96 -16.56 10.65
CA SER A 75 -22.35 -16.72 11.11
C SER A 75 -22.72 -18.20 11.28
N PHE A 76 -22.29 -19.07 10.35
CA PHE A 76 -22.48 -20.52 10.45
C PHE A 76 -21.73 -21.11 11.67
N TYR A 77 -20.46 -20.68 11.90
CA TYR A 77 -19.71 -21.06 13.11
C TYR A 77 -20.47 -20.67 14.38
N LEU A 78 -20.96 -19.43 14.47
CA LEU A 78 -21.75 -18.96 15.60
C LEU A 78 -23.03 -19.77 15.80
N TRP A 79 -23.71 -20.09 14.71
CA TRP A 79 -24.93 -20.93 14.74
C TRP A 79 -24.60 -22.33 15.24
N ARG A 80 -23.47 -22.90 14.84
CA ARG A 80 -23.08 -24.27 15.22
C ARG A 80 -22.65 -24.38 16.67
N PHE A 81 -21.92 -23.38 17.19
CA PHE A 81 -21.23 -23.48 18.49
C PHE A 81 -21.73 -22.52 19.56
N LYS A 82 -22.41 -21.44 19.22
CA LYS A 82 -22.89 -20.40 20.12
C LYS A 82 -24.41 -20.22 20.09
N LYS A 83 -25.16 -21.15 19.50
CA LYS A 83 -26.62 -21.08 19.37
C LYS A 83 -27.30 -21.19 20.73
N THR A 84 -27.88 -20.08 21.16
CA THR A 84 -28.84 -19.98 22.29
C THR A 84 -30.05 -19.21 21.79
N SER A 85 -31.17 -19.27 22.55
CA SER A 85 -32.38 -18.49 22.18
C SER A 85 -32.08 -16.99 22.04
N THR A 86 -31.26 -16.46 22.96
CA THR A 86 -30.85 -15.04 22.95
C THR A 86 -29.88 -14.67 21.82
N ASN A 87 -29.01 -15.58 21.43
CA ASN A 87 -27.99 -15.37 20.41
C ASN A 87 -28.53 -15.55 18.98
N LEU A 88 -29.54 -16.39 18.79
CA LEU A 88 -30.07 -16.76 17.48
C LEU A 88 -30.53 -15.55 16.67
N PHE A 89 -31.11 -14.57 17.34
CA PHE A 89 -31.55 -13.34 16.68
C PHE A 89 -30.36 -12.54 16.07
N ARG A 90 -29.25 -12.41 16.80
CA ARG A 90 -28.04 -11.72 16.31
C ARG A 90 -27.37 -12.49 15.17
N ILE A 91 -27.30 -13.82 15.29
CA ILE A 91 -26.74 -14.69 14.25
C ILE A 91 -27.55 -14.57 12.94
N ARG A 92 -28.89 -14.61 13.07
CA ARG A 92 -29.78 -14.40 11.92
C ARG A 92 -29.60 -13.01 11.28
N LYS A 93 -29.48 -11.95 12.10
CA LYS A 93 -29.22 -10.60 11.59
C LYS A 93 -27.89 -10.53 10.84
N LEU A 94 -26.82 -11.15 11.35
CA LEU A 94 -25.54 -11.21 10.68
C LEU A 94 -25.67 -11.91 9.32
N ALA A 95 -26.26 -13.11 9.31
CA ALA A 95 -26.46 -13.86 8.05
C ALA A 95 -27.30 -13.07 7.03
N LEU A 96 -28.42 -12.49 7.45
CA LEU A 96 -29.26 -11.67 6.58
C LEU A 96 -28.55 -10.43 6.06
N SER A 97 -27.77 -9.74 6.89
CA SER A 97 -27.00 -8.57 6.47
C SER A 97 -25.96 -8.94 5.41
N CYS A 98 -25.28 -10.07 5.59
CA CYS A 98 -24.32 -10.57 4.59
C CYS A 98 -25.01 -10.98 3.28
N SER A 99 -26.19 -11.59 3.36
CA SER A 99 -26.97 -11.97 2.16
C SER A 99 -27.47 -10.73 1.40
N VAL A 100 -27.92 -9.70 2.12
CA VAL A 100 -28.34 -8.41 1.52
C VAL A 100 -27.15 -7.72 0.86
N LEU A 101 -25.99 -7.66 1.55
CA LEU A 101 -24.78 -7.09 0.96
C LEU A 101 -24.39 -7.83 -0.32
N LEU A 102 -24.33 -9.17 -0.27
CA LEU A 102 -23.98 -9.97 -1.43
C LEU A 102 -24.95 -9.76 -2.60
N LEU A 103 -26.27 -9.72 -2.32
CA LEU A 103 -27.29 -9.46 -3.32
C LEU A 103 -27.08 -8.08 -3.97
N ILE A 104 -26.86 -7.03 -3.18
CA ILE A 104 -26.64 -5.68 -3.70
C ILE A 104 -25.37 -5.61 -4.53
N LEU A 105 -24.27 -6.26 -4.10
CA LEU A 105 -23.01 -6.33 -4.87
C LEU A 105 -23.25 -7.02 -6.23
N VAL A 106 -23.94 -8.14 -6.26
CA VAL A 106 -24.24 -8.89 -7.50
C VAL A 106 -25.14 -8.07 -8.42
N VAL A 107 -26.21 -7.49 -7.89
CA VAL A 107 -27.13 -6.64 -8.68
C VAL A 107 -26.39 -5.42 -9.23
N TYR A 108 -25.58 -4.74 -8.41
CA TYR A 108 -24.80 -3.58 -8.84
C TYR A 108 -23.85 -3.95 -9.98
N HIS A 109 -23.11 -5.05 -9.84
CA HIS A 109 -22.21 -5.54 -10.89
C HIS A 109 -22.96 -5.90 -12.19
N PHE A 110 -24.13 -6.54 -12.09
CA PHE A 110 -24.97 -6.84 -13.24
C PHE A 110 -25.44 -5.57 -13.94
N LEU A 111 -25.89 -4.56 -13.19
CA LEU A 111 -26.35 -3.30 -13.75
C LEU A 111 -25.19 -2.49 -14.37
N GLU A 112 -24.01 -2.51 -13.76
CA GLU A 112 -22.80 -1.91 -14.32
C GLU A 112 -22.39 -2.58 -15.63
N LYS A 113 -22.32 -3.92 -15.66
CA LYS A 113 -21.91 -4.70 -16.84
C LYS A 113 -22.84 -4.48 -18.02
N ASN A 114 -24.15 -4.30 -17.79
CA ASN A 114 -25.15 -4.07 -18.83
C ASN A 114 -25.37 -2.56 -19.13
N HIS A 115 -24.50 -1.68 -18.67
CA HIS A 115 -24.59 -0.22 -18.88
C HIS A 115 -25.92 0.40 -18.44
N LEU A 116 -26.64 -0.24 -17.51
CA LEU A 116 -27.91 0.26 -16.97
C LEU A 116 -27.70 1.32 -15.89
N ILE A 117 -26.53 1.36 -15.27
CA ILE A 117 -26.08 2.46 -14.41
C ILE A 117 -25.07 3.27 -15.21
N HIS A 118 -25.48 4.45 -15.67
CA HIS A 118 -24.53 5.43 -16.17
C HIS A 118 -23.67 5.89 -14.99
N GLN A 119 -22.37 5.64 -15.07
CA GLN A 119 -21.45 6.40 -14.25
C GLN A 119 -21.65 7.87 -14.61
N ILE A 120 -21.98 8.69 -13.63
CA ILE A 120 -22.03 10.14 -13.81
C ILE A 120 -20.56 10.55 -14.00
N ASN A 121 -20.13 10.56 -15.25
CA ASN A 121 -18.80 11.02 -15.63
C ASN A 121 -18.79 12.54 -15.48
N TYR A 122 -18.24 13.03 -14.39
CA TYR A 122 -18.09 14.49 -14.17
C TYR A 122 -17.01 15.12 -15.06
N THR A 123 -16.39 14.37 -15.97
CA THR A 123 -15.40 14.92 -16.90
C THR A 123 -15.43 14.20 -18.25
N ASN A 124 -15.86 14.88 -19.28
CA ASN A 124 -15.76 14.49 -20.69
C ASN A 124 -14.30 14.46 -21.23
N LEU A 125 -13.27 14.29 -20.39
CA LEU A 125 -11.88 14.54 -20.76
C LEU A 125 -10.88 13.46 -20.32
N ASN A 126 -11.31 12.30 -19.84
CA ASN A 126 -10.36 11.28 -19.40
C ASN A 126 -10.30 10.13 -20.41
N PRO A 127 -9.18 9.93 -21.14
CA PRO A 127 -9.01 8.81 -22.07
C PRO A 127 -9.14 7.42 -21.38
N PHE A 128 -9.09 7.38 -20.03
CA PHE A 128 -9.31 6.16 -19.24
C PHE A 128 -10.78 5.76 -19.05
N ASP A 129 -11.73 6.52 -19.57
CA ASP A 129 -13.17 6.22 -19.47
C ASP A 129 -13.68 5.21 -20.51
N ASN A 130 -12.80 4.72 -21.41
CA ASN A 130 -13.15 3.67 -22.35
C ASN A 130 -13.32 2.31 -21.60
N PRO A 131 -14.48 1.63 -21.71
CA PRO A 131 -14.72 0.31 -21.10
C PRO A 131 -13.67 -0.73 -21.48
N GLU A 132 -13.21 -0.75 -22.73
CA GLU A 132 -12.15 -1.65 -23.22
C GLU A 132 -10.80 -1.36 -22.56
N MET A 133 -10.46 -0.07 -22.38
CA MET A 133 -9.26 0.34 -21.68
C MET A 133 -9.32 -0.06 -20.19
N ARG A 134 -10.48 0.09 -19.53
CA ARG A 134 -10.68 -0.36 -18.15
C ARG A 134 -10.54 -1.89 -18.03
N GLU A 135 -11.04 -2.65 -18.97
CA GLU A 135 -10.93 -4.11 -18.95
C GLU A 135 -9.48 -4.56 -19.19
N SER A 136 -8.76 -3.93 -20.10
CA SER A 136 -7.32 -4.16 -20.31
C SER A 136 -6.49 -3.80 -19.09
N LEU A 137 -6.73 -2.64 -18.44
CA LEU A 137 -6.08 -2.25 -17.19
C LEU A 137 -6.43 -3.20 -16.04
N ARG A 138 -7.66 -3.72 -15.98
CA ARG A 138 -8.06 -4.75 -15.00
C ARG A 138 -7.32 -6.08 -15.23
N ALA A 139 -7.14 -6.49 -16.47
CA ALA A 139 -6.37 -7.68 -16.83
C ALA A 139 -4.89 -7.51 -16.48
N LEU A 140 -4.29 -6.36 -16.79
CA LEU A 140 -2.91 -6.01 -16.41
C LEU A 140 -2.72 -6.09 -14.90
N SER A 141 -3.63 -5.52 -14.10
CA SER A 141 -3.55 -5.55 -12.63
C SER A 141 -3.60 -6.96 -12.02
N VAL A 142 -4.27 -7.92 -12.65
CA VAL A 142 -4.27 -9.32 -12.21
C VAL A 142 -2.93 -9.97 -12.53
N ASN A 143 -2.42 -9.73 -13.71
CA ASN A 143 -1.16 -10.27 -14.18
C ASN A 143 0.02 -9.73 -13.35
N GLU A 144 0.02 -8.43 -13.04
CA GLU A 144 1.01 -7.80 -12.15
C GLU A 144 1.03 -8.48 -10.77
N ARG A 145 -0.13 -8.84 -10.21
CA ARG A 145 -0.21 -9.55 -8.93
C ARG A 145 0.46 -10.91 -8.98
N PHE A 146 0.25 -11.68 -10.03
CA PHE A 146 0.94 -12.98 -10.20
C PHE A 146 2.46 -12.79 -10.28
N THR A 147 2.93 -11.76 -10.96
CA THR A 147 4.36 -11.43 -11.00
C THR A 147 4.89 -11.05 -9.61
N MET A 148 4.17 -10.18 -8.87
CA MET A 148 4.53 -9.82 -7.51
C MET A 148 4.56 -11.03 -6.57
N TRP A 149 3.56 -11.90 -6.65
CA TRP A 149 3.48 -13.11 -5.84
C TRP A 149 4.59 -14.12 -6.19
N GLY A 150 4.88 -14.27 -7.48
CA GLY A 150 5.98 -15.14 -7.94
C GLY A 150 7.33 -14.66 -7.44
N ARG A 151 7.61 -13.36 -7.52
CA ARG A 151 8.85 -12.79 -6.98
C ARG A 151 8.91 -12.89 -5.45
N ALA A 152 7.81 -12.62 -4.75
CA ALA A 152 7.74 -12.82 -3.30
C ALA A 152 8.06 -14.27 -2.91
N TRP A 153 7.53 -15.23 -3.67
CA TRP A 153 7.82 -16.66 -3.48
C TRP A 153 9.29 -16.99 -3.73
N MET A 154 9.88 -16.44 -4.78
CA MET A 154 11.32 -16.62 -5.07
C MET A 154 12.22 -16.02 -3.99
N MET A 155 11.88 -14.82 -3.48
CA MET A 155 12.59 -14.23 -2.32
C MET A 155 12.54 -15.15 -1.10
N PHE A 156 11.36 -15.73 -0.82
CA PHE A 156 11.19 -16.69 0.27
C PHE A 156 12.05 -17.95 0.07
N ILE A 157 12.06 -18.54 -1.13
CA ILE A 157 12.87 -19.73 -1.41
C ILE A 157 14.38 -19.43 -1.23
N GLN A 158 14.83 -18.24 -1.62
CA GLN A 158 16.24 -17.83 -1.48
C GLN A 158 16.61 -17.50 -0.02
N HIS A 159 15.64 -17.01 0.77
CA HIS A 159 15.85 -16.60 2.16
C HIS A 159 14.76 -17.17 3.10
N PRO A 160 14.64 -18.51 3.26
CA PRO A 160 13.45 -19.12 3.87
C PRO A 160 13.28 -18.85 5.37
N LEU A 161 14.38 -18.66 6.12
CA LEU A 161 14.31 -18.55 7.58
C LEU A 161 13.93 -17.13 8.04
N LEU A 162 14.64 -16.11 7.58
CA LEU A 162 14.52 -14.71 8.03
C LEU A 162 13.98 -13.77 6.94
N GLY A 163 13.76 -14.28 5.72
CA GLY A 163 13.38 -13.44 4.58
C GLY A 163 14.50 -12.51 4.12
N VAL A 164 14.18 -11.62 3.19
CA VAL A 164 15.13 -10.62 2.66
C VAL A 164 15.32 -9.42 3.61
N GLY A 165 14.51 -9.30 4.66
CA GLY A 165 14.50 -8.21 5.62
C GLY A 165 13.26 -7.35 5.54
N TRP A 166 12.88 -6.77 6.69
CA TRP A 166 11.75 -5.85 6.78
C TRP A 166 12.00 -4.63 5.90
N ASN A 167 10.99 -4.20 5.14
CA ASN A 167 11.04 -3.08 4.19
C ASN A 167 12.01 -3.24 3.01
N GLN A 168 12.60 -4.44 2.80
CA GLN A 168 13.54 -4.70 1.70
C GLN A 168 12.86 -5.27 0.44
N TYR A 169 11.54 -5.46 0.46
CA TYR A 169 10.80 -6.08 -0.64
C TYR A 169 11.05 -5.37 -1.98
N LEU A 170 10.95 -4.03 -2.00
CA LEU A 170 11.11 -3.23 -3.21
C LEU A 170 12.51 -3.39 -3.83
N GLN A 171 13.55 -3.38 -3.00
CA GLN A 171 14.94 -3.57 -3.44
C GLN A 171 15.14 -4.95 -4.08
N TYR A 172 14.66 -5.99 -3.38
CA TYR A 172 14.77 -7.36 -3.87
C TYR A 172 13.85 -7.65 -5.05
N PHE A 173 12.75 -6.91 -5.19
CA PHE A 173 11.82 -7.08 -6.31
C PHE A 173 12.50 -6.93 -7.66
N LEU A 174 13.42 -5.99 -7.83
CA LEU A 174 14.13 -5.77 -9.09
C LEU A 174 15.21 -6.82 -9.38
N ILE A 175 15.91 -7.28 -8.33
CA ILE A 175 17.00 -8.25 -8.50
C ILE A 175 16.53 -9.70 -8.50
N THR A 176 15.31 -9.97 -8.03
CA THR A 176 14.74 -11.32 -7.99
C THR A 176 14.13 -11.69 -9.34
N PRO A 177 14.54 -12.80 -9.98
CA PRO A 177 13.98 -13.21 -11.25
C PRO A 177 12.49 -13.56 -11.13
N THR A 178 11.74 -13.25 -12.18
CA THR A 178 10.37 -13.73 -12.30
C THR A 178 10.37 -15.22 -12.61
N PRO A 179 9.57 -16.05 -11.91
CA PRO A 179 9.50 -17.48 -12.22
C PRO A 179 9.09 -17.76 -13.66
N ASN A 180 9.66 -18.78 -14.29
CA ASN A 180 9.45 -19.10 -15.71
C ASN A 180 7.98 -19.31 -16.12
N PHE A 181 7.11 -19.75 -15.20
CA PHE A 181 5.68 -19.94 -15.45
C PHE A 181 4.88 -18.63 -15.53
N ILE A 182 5.52 -17.47 -15.24
CA ILE A 182 4.92 -16.13 -15.26
C ILE A 182 5.47 -15.28 -16.43
N GLN A 183 6.32 -15.84 -17.27
CA GLN A 183 7.17 -15.14 -18.25
C GLN A 183 6.47 -14.29 -19.32
N ASN A 184 5.16 -14.31 -19.44
CA ASN A 184 4.46 -13.61 -20.52
C ASN A 184 3.64 -12.39 -20.07
N VAL A 185 3.91 -11.88 -18.86
CA VAL A 185 3.20 -10.74 -18.33
C VAL A 185 4.11 -9.52 -18.33
N VAL A 186 4.33 -9.02 -19.52
CA VAL A 186 5.04 -7.76 -19.75
C VAL A 186 3.99 -6.67 -19.85
N GLY A 187 3.74 -6.00 -18.76
CA GLY A 187 3.13 -4.68 -18.68
C GLY A 187 4.07 -3.76 -17.94
N GLU A 188 3.79 -2.50 -17.91
CA GLU A 188 4.53 -1.49 -17.14
C GLU A 188 4.73 -1.95 -15.68
N LEU A 189 5.79 -2.71 -15.42
CA LEU A 189 6.13 -3.12 -14.07
C LEU A 189 6.69 -1.92 -13.32
N ALA A 190 5.82 -1.13 -12.74
CA ALA A 190 6.23 -0.24 -11.67
C ALA A 190 6.91 -1.09 -10.57
N ALA A 191 7.97 -0.61 -9.98
CA ALA A 191 8.58 -1.28 -8.83
C ALA A 191 7.59 -1.20 -7.65
N PHE A 192 7.13 -2.36 -7.16
CA PHE A 192 6.13 -2.43 -6.10
C PHE A 192 6.81 -2.58 -4.73
N ALA A 193 6.36 -1.78 -3.76
CA ALA A 193 6.87 -1.83 -2.39
C ALA A 193 6.36 -3.05 -1.60
N ASN A 194 5.36 -3.76 -2.12
CA ASN A 194 4.75 -4.94 -1.51
C ASN A 194 4.06 -5.82 -2.55
N CYS A 195 3.79 -7.08 -2.19
CA CYS A 195 3.17 -8.04 -3.12
C CYS A 195 1.64 -8.11 -3.06
N HIS A 196 0.97 -7.22 -2.34
CA HIS A 196 -0.48 -7.23 -2.18
C HIS A 196 -1.05 -8.57 -1.67
N ASN A 197 -0.28 -9.29 -0.85
CA ASN A 197 -0.68 -10.51 -0.15
C ASN A 197 0.12 -10.62 1.14
N LEU A 198 -0.57 -10.55 2.27
CA LEU A 198 0.07 -10.48 3.59
C LEU A 198 0.98 -11.67 3.88
N ILE A 199 0.53 -12.89 3.58
CA ILE A 199 1.32 -14.10 3.89
C ILE A 199 2.56 -14.17 3.01
N LEU A 200 2.44 -13.94 1.71
CA LEU A 200 3.59 -13.92 0.80
C LEU A 200 4.54 -12.77 1.15
N GLN A 201 4.03 -11.62 1.53
CA GLN A 201 4.84 -10.48 1.98
C GLN A 201 5.66 -10.84 3.22
N LEU A 202 5.03 -11.46 4.23
CA LEU A 202 5.72 -11.89 5.45
C LEU A 202 6.75 -12.98 5.16
N LEU A 203 6.39 -13.99 4.36
CA LEU A 203 7.33 -15.03 3.94
C LEU A 203 8.55 -14.44 3.22
N ALA A 204 8.32 -13.52 2.29
CA ALA A 204 9.40 -12.86 1.54
C ALA A 204 10.30 -12.01 2.47
N THR A 205 9.72 -11.21 3.37
CA THR A 205 10.45 -10.19 4.12
C THR A 205 10.94 -10.65 5.49
N THR A 206 10.24 -11.59 6.14
CA THR A 206 10.57 -12.06 7.51
C THR A 206 10.76 -13.58 7.60
N GLY A 207 10.64 -14.27 6.47
CA GLY A 207 10.80 -15.72 6.38
C GLY A 207 9.76 -16.49 7.20
N VAL A 208 10.02 -17.78 7.39
CA VAL A 208 9.12 -18.67 8.13
C VAL A 208 8.98 -18.26 9.60
N PHE A 209 10.05 -17.78 10.24
CA PHE A 209 10.00 -17.42 11.67
C PHE A 209 9.08 -16.22 11.93
N GLY A 210 9.24 -15.13 11.18
CA GLY A 210 8.38 -13.96 11.35
C GLY A 210 6.93 -14.25 10.96
N THR A 211 6.72 -15.02 9.89
CA THR A 211 5.38 -15.42 9.44
C THR A 211 4.67 -16.30 10.48
N LEU A 212 5.36 -17.30 11.06
CA LEU A 212 4.79 -18.15 12.12
C LEU A 212 4.47 -17.34 13.37
N LEU A 213 5.36 -16.45 13.79
CA LEU A 213 5.10 -15.55 14.93
C LEU A 213 3.84 -14.71 14.68
N PHE A 214 3.70 -14.12 13.50
CA PHE A 214 2.50 -13.36 13.14
C PHE A 214 1.23 -14.24 13.17
N ILE A 215 1.29 -15.44 12.58
CA ILE A 215 0.16 -16.38 12.57
C ILE A 215 -0.24 -16.75 14.00
N ILE A 216 0.72 -17.05 14.88
CA ILE A 216 0.47 -17.39 16.28
C ILE A 216 -0.23 -16.22 17.00
N LEU A 217 0.25 -14.99 16.80
CA LEU A 217 -0.36 -13.80 17.40
C LEU A 217 -1.79 -13.57 16.90
N ILE A 218 -2.05 -13.72 15.60
CA ILE A 218 -3.39 -13.57 15.03
C ILE A 218 -4.33 -14.68 15.51
N LEU A 219 -3.86 -15.93 15.55
CA LEU A 219 -4.65 -17.05 16.09
C LEU A 219 -4.98 -16.83 17.58
N TYR A 220 -4.01 -16.37 18.36
CA TYR A 220 -4.23 -16.01 19.77
C TYR A 220 -5.32 -14.93 19.91
N LEU A 221 -5.25 -13.86 19.09
CA LEU A 221 -6.27 -12.82 19.06
C LEU A 221 -7.66 -13.39 18.71
N ILE A 222 -7.75 -14.15 17.61
CA ILE A 222 -9.02 -14.75 17.15
C ILE A 222 -9.62 -15.66 18.22
N ILE A 223 -8.81 -16.52 18.83
CA ILE A 223 -9.26 -17.44 19.90
C ILE A 223 -9.79 -16.66 21.11
N ASN A 224 -9.10 -15.60 21.53
CA ASN A 224 -9.54 -14.79 22.66
C ASN A 224 -10.83 -14.02 22.35
N LEU A 225 -10.95 -13.45 21.16
CA LEU A 225 -12.18 -12.82 20.71
C LEU A 225 -13.34 -13.83 20.61
N ALA A 226 -13.08 -15.04 20.12
CA ALA A 226 -14.09 -16.09 19.97
C ALA A 226 -14.57 -16.67 21.32
N LYS A 227 -13.79 -16.56 22.41
CA LYS A 227 -14.19 -16.98 23.75
C LYS A 227 -15.21 -16.03 24.41
N GLN A 228 -15.28 -14.80 23.94
CA GLN A 228 -16.17 -13.79 24.49
C GLN A 228 -17.65 -14.08 24.22
N ASP A 229 -18.52 -13.36 24.95
CA ASP A 229 -19.95 -13.38 24.67
C ASP A 229 -20.25 -12.87 23.27
N LEU A 230 -21.29 -13.42 22.65
CA LEU A 230 -21.67 -13.06 21.29
C LEU A 230 -21.90 -11.55 21.13
N ALA A 231 -22.41 -10.89 22.16
CA ALA A 231 -22.66 -9.46 22.14
C ALA A 231 -21.38 -8.63 21.92
N THR A 232 -20.30 -9.06 22.54
CA THR A 232 -19.01 -8.37 22.52
C THR A 232 -18.11 -8.83 21.38
N GLN A 233 -18.25 -10.08 20.92
CA GLN A 233 -17.36 -10.65 19.91
C GLN A 233 -17.73 -10.31 18.46
N ILE A 234 -19.01 -10.09 18.10
CA ILE A 234 -19.45 -9.94 16.70
C ILE A 234 -18.69 -8.82 16.01
N LEU A 235 -18.58 -7.66 16.65
CA LEU A 235 -17.94 -6.49 16.07
C LEU A 235 -16.42 -6.67 15.92
N PRO A 236 -15.63 -6.92 17.01
CA PRO A 236 -14.18 -7.01 16.88
C PRO A 236 -13.72 -8.21 16.03
N LEU A 237 -14.33 -9.38 16.20
CA LEU A 237 -13.96 -10.56 15.43
C LEU A 237 -14.38 -10.41 13.95
N GLY A 238 -15.56 -9.86 13.70
CA GLY A 238 -16.02 -9.59 12.34
C GLY A 238 -15.11 -8.59 11.60
N ILE A 239 -14.68 -7.51 12.25
CA ILE A 239 -13.72 -6.55 11.72
C ILE A 239 -12.37 -7.22 11.45
N THR A 240 -11.86 -8.01 12.40
CA THR A 240 -10.62 -8.77 12.23
C THR A 240 -10.68 -9.67 10.99
N LEU A 241 -11.79 -10.40 10.80
CA LEU A 241 -11.98 -11.27 9.65
C LEU A 241 -12.02 -10.51 8.32
N ILE A 242 -12.70 -9.35 8.27
CA ILE A 242 -12.72 -8.47 7.08
C ILE A 242 -11.30 -8.02 6.74
N VAL A 243 -10.56 -7.48 7.71
CA VAL A 243 -9.22 -6.94 7.50
C VAL A 243 -8.23 -8.03 7.10
N LEU A 244 -8.28 -9.20 7.71
CA LEU A 244 -7.45 -10.34 7.31
C LEU A 244 -7.79 -10.82 5.89
N THR A 245 -9.08 -10.84 5.54
CA THR A 245 -9.51 -11.16 4.16
C THR A 245 -8.97 -10.14 3.16
N HIS A 246 -9.09 -8.86 3.48
CA HIS A 246 -8.54 -7.80 2.63
C HIS A 246 -7.02 -7.91 2.50
N SER A 247 -6.33 -8.24 3.58
CA SER A 247 -4.87 -8.39 3.60
C SER A 247 -4.34 -9.52 2.70
N MET A 248 -5.21 -10.42 2.22
CA MET A 248 -4.83 -11.43 1.22
C MET A 248 -4.76 -10.86 -0.20
N PHE A 249 -5.29 -9.67 -0.45
CA PHE A 249 -5.36 -9.05 -1.78
C PHE A 249 -4.77 -7.64 -1.83
N GLU A 250 -4.54 -7.02 -0.66
CA GLU A 250 -4.05 -5.67 -0.47
C GLU A 250 -3.23 -5.58 0.83
N TYR A 251 -2.89 -4.38 1.29
CA TYR A 251 -2.08 -4.18 2.51
C TYR A 251 -2.73 -3.21 3.52
N PRO A 252 -4.00 -3.42 3.92
CA PRO A 252 -4.71 -2.51 4.81
C PRO A 252 -4.02 -2.33 6.17
N LEU A 253 -3.33 -3.36 6.68
CA LEU A 253 -2.60 -3.30 7.95
C LEU A 253 -1.38 -2.38 7.94
N PHE A 254 -0.88 -1.98 6.75
CA PHE A 254 0.16 -0.96 6.62
C PHE A 254 -0.43 0.46 6.65
N ASN A 255 -1.77 0.59 6.56
CA ASN A 255 -2.44 1.87 6.65
C ASN A 255 -2.82 2.16 8.11
N VAL A 256 -2.22 3.19 8.69
CA VAL A 256 -2.45 3.61 10.08
C VAL A 256 -3.92 3.93 10.35
N ALA A 257 -4.64 4.49 9.35
CA ALA A 257 -6.07 4.78 9.46
C ALA A 257 -6.95 3.53 9.58
N ILE A 258 -6.45 2.36 9.19
CA ILE A 258 -7.10 1.06 9.37
C ILE A 258 -6.56 0.35 10.63
N LEU A 259 -5.24 0.34 10.80
CA LEU A 259 -4.58 -0.40 11.87
C LEU A 259 -5.00 0.09 13.26
N ILE A 260 -4.99 1.41 13.50
CA ILE A 260 -5.34 1.96 14.82
C ILE A 260 -6.77 1.62 15.25
N PRO A 261 -7.82 1.87 14.45
CA PRO A 261 -9.18 1.45 14.82
C PRO A 261 -9.31 -0.05 15.06
N VAL A 262 -8.65 -0.90 14.24
CA VAL A 262 -8.66 -2.36 14.46
C VAL A 262 -8.06 -2.70 15.82
N LEU A 263 -6.90 -2.17 16.16
CA LEU A 263 -6.26 -2.41 17.45
C LEU A 263 -7.13 -1.94 18.62
N LEU A 264 -7.74 -0.75 18.53
CA LEU A 264 -8.61 -0.21 19.57
C LEU A 264 -9.88 -1.04 19.76
N ILE A 265 -10.50 -1.50 18.67
CA ILE A 265 -11.74 -2.29 18.71
C ILE A 265 -11.46 -3.71 19.20
N THR A 266 -10.31 -4.28 18.88
CA THR A 266 -9.89 -5.61 19.28
C THR A 266 -9.29 -5.66 20.70
N ALA A 267 -8.86 -4.52 21.24
CA ALA A 267 -8.44 -4.37 22.63
C ALA A 267 -9.66 -4.45 23.55
N THR A 268 -10.08 -5.69 23.85
CA THR A 268 -11.34 -5.91 24.54
C THR A 268 -11.23 -5.76 26.06
N PRO A 269 -12.33 -5.33 26.74
CA PRO A 269 -12.36 -5.08 28.18
C PRO A 269 -12.13 -6.32 29.05
N ASP A 270 -12.38 -7.53 28.54
CA ASP A 270 -12.28 -8.80 29.29
C ASP A 270 -10.89 -9.44 29.27
N SER A 271 -9.91 -8.80 28.63
CA SER A 271 -8.52 -9.21 28.78
C SER A 271 -8.10 -8.99 30.22
N LYS A 272 -7.44 -9.98 30.83
CA LYS A 272 -6.85 -9.83 32.16
C LYS A 272 -5.97 -8.59 32.17
N TYR A 273 -6.46 -7.54 32.81
CA TYR A 273 -5.74 -6.26 32.86
C TYR A 273 -4.39 -6.47 33.55
N PHE A 274 -3.36 -5.93 32.97
CA PHE A 274 -2.10 -5.77 33.66
C PHE A 274 -2.31 -4.69 34.74
N THR A 275 -2.51 -5.12 35.99
CA THR A 275 -2.71 -4.17 37.07
C THR A 275 -1.39 -3.53 37.45
N ILE A 276 -1.19 -2.30 36.99
CA ILE A 276 -0.04 -1.50 37.40
C ILE A 276 -0.30 -1.00 38.84
N ASN A 277 0.66 -1.26 39.74
CA ASN A 277 0.59 -0.77 41.10
C ASN A 277 0.35 0.75 41.09
N LEU A 278 -0.64 1.21 41.86
CA LEU A 278 -1.02 2.63 41.94
C LEU A 278 0.15 3.57 42.22
N LYS A 279 1.17 3.09 42.94
CA LYS A 279 2.40 3.84 43.23
C LYS A 279 3.14 4.27 41.96
N TYR A 280 3.10 3.48 40.90
CA TYR A 280 3.81 3.74 39.64
C TYR A 280 2.89 4.19 38.49
N LYS A 281 1.57 4.23 38.73
CA LYS A 281 0.58 4.56 37.70
C LYS A 281 0.80 5.94 37.09
N LYS A 282 1.09 6.95 37.94
CA LYS A 282 1.33 8.31 37.46
C LYS A 282 2.59 8.39 36.59
N SER A 283 3.70 7.80 37.04
CA SER A 283 4.96 7.78 36.28
C SER A 283 4.81 7.03 34.96
N PHE A 284 4.08 5.93 34.94
CA PHE A 284 3.81 5.17 33.71
C PHE A 284 2.94 5.97 32.73
N LEU A 285 1.88 6.65 33.20
CA LEU A 285 1.05 7.52 32.38
C LEU A 285 1.82 8.72 31.86
N CYS A 286 2.71 9.32 32.67
CA CYS A 286 3.60 10.39 32.23
C CYS A 286 4.58 9.90 31.14
N LEU A 287 5.15 8.71 31.30
CA LEU A 287 6.02 8.10 30.29
C LEU A 287 5.28 7.87 28.97
N ILE A 288 4.09 7.26 29.01
CA ILE A 288 3.26 7.07 27.82
C ILE A 288 2.91 8.41 27.18
N GLY A 289 2.48 9.39 27.99
CA GLY A 289 2.17 10.74 27.50
C GLY A 289 3.39 11.42 26.83
N ALA A 290 4.57 11.27 27.42
CA ALA A 290 5.80 11.78 26.83
C ALA A 290 6.16 11.08 25.50
N LEU A 291 6.01 9.75 25.43
CA LEU A 291 6.24 9.00 24.19
C LEU A 291 5.24 9.38 23.08
N ILE A 292 3.98 9.55 23.44
CA ILE A 292 2.95 10.02 22.50
C ILE A 292 3.28 11.44 22.02
N ALA A 293 3.62 12.36 22.94
CA ALA A 293 3.99 13.72 22.58
C ALA A 293 5.23 13.77 21.67
N LEU A 294 6.25 12.93 21.95
CA LEU A 294 7.44 12.81 21.12
C LEU A 294 7.08 12.25 19.72
N ALA A 295 6.24 11.24 19.64
CA ALA A 295 5.78 10.68 18.35
C ALA A 295 5.00 11.72 17.53
N TRP A 296 4.11 12.49 18.16
CA TRP A 296 3.40 13.59 17.51
C TRP A 296 4.33 14.70 17.05
N TRP A 297 5.32 15.05 17.86
CA TRP A 297 6.33 16.04 17.49
C TRP A 297 7.13 15.59 16.27
N GLN A 298 7.63 14.36 16.26
CA GLN A 298 8.35 13.78 15.12
C GLN A 298 7.49 13.74 13.85
N LEU A 299 6.23 13.36 13.99
CA LEU A 299 5.27 13.33 12.88
C LEU A 299 5.02 14.75 12.34
N TYR A 300 4.78 15.72 13.21
CA TYR A 300 4.54 17.12 12.85
C TYR A 300 5.73 17.73 12.10
N VAL A 301 6.95 17.59 12.67
CA VAL A 301 8.17 18.11 12.04
C VAL A 301 8.43 17.42 10.71
N GLY A 302 8.30 16.10 10.65
CA GLY A 302 8.50 15.32 9.42
C GLY A 302 7.52 15.69 8.32
N ILE A 303 6.22 15.78 8.63
CA ILE A 303 5.19 16.17 7.64
C ILE A 303 5.47 17.59 7.12
N ASN A 304 5.76 18.56 7.99
CA ASN A 304 6.03 19.92 7.55
C ASN A 304 7.26 19.99 6.65
N ASN A 305 8.35 19.32 7.02
CA ASN A 305 9.56 19.28 6.21
C ASN A 305 9.31 18.58 4.88
N PHE A 306 8.60 17.44 4.87
CA PHE A 306 8.24 16.72 3.66
C PHE A 306 7.35 17.56 2.72
N LEU A 307 6.36 18.27 3.26
CA LEU A 307 5.52 19.17 2.49
C LEU A 307 6.33 20.31 1.87
N LEU A 308 7.26 20.90 2.62
CA LEU A 308 8.16 21.93 2.10
C LEU A 308 9.04 21.39 0.96
N LEU A 309 9.62 20.20 1.13
CA LEU A 309 10.40 19.54 0.07
C LEU A 309 9.55 19.20 -1.16
N SER A 310 8.32 18.72 -0.94
CA SER A 310 7.41 18.37 -2.03
C SER A 310 6.87 19.59 -2.78
N GLN A 311 6.71 20.73 -2.11
CA GLN A 311 6.33 22.00 -2.72
C GLN A 311 7.48 22.62 -3.53
N ALA A 312 8.71 22.23 -3.22
CA ALA A 312 9.87 22.58 -4.04
C ALA A 312 9.81 21.96 -5.46
N LYS A 313 8.73 21.27 -5.79
CA LYS A 313 8.45 20.73 -7.11
C LYS A 313 8.41 21.84 -8.17
N LYS A 314 9.49 21.88 -8.96
CA LYS A 314 9.54 22.36 -10.34
C LYS A 314 9.55 23.89 -10.56
N PRO A 315 10.65 24.36 -11.03
CA PRO A 315 10.68 24.84 -12.41
C PRO A 315 11.54 23.92 -13.27
N ALA A 316 11.18 23.80 -14.53
CA ALA A 316 11.74 22.89 -15.52
C ALA A 316 13.26 22.98 -15.78
N ASN A 317 14.02 23.79 -15.04
CA ASN A 317 15.41 24.12 -15.27
C ASN A 317 16.28 24.18 -14.00
N TYR A 318 15.90 23.52 -12.89
CA TYR A 318 16.80 23.49 -11.73
C TYR A 318 17.96 22.52 -11.98
N GLN A 319 19.14 23.09 -12.11
CA GLN A 319 20.40 22.40 -11.84
C GLN A 319 20.65 22.42 -10.33
N ILE A 320 21.29 21.38 -9.78
CA ILE A 320 21.50 21.25 -8.33
C ILE A 320 22.18 22.47 -7.68
N HIS A 321 23.06 23.17 -8.45
CA HIS A 321 23.72 24.39 -8.02
C HIS A 321 22.79 25.61 -7.93
N ASN A 322 21.58 25.53 -8.49
CA ASN A 322 20.56 26.57 -8.44
C ASN A 322 19.43 26.22 -7.45
N LEU A 323 19.56 25.14 -6.67
CA LEU A 323 18.60 24.85 -5.62
C LEU A 323 18.63 25.96 -4.57
N PRO A 324 17.47 26.54 -4.23
CA PRO A 324 17.41 27.56 -3.19
C PRO A 324 18.01 27.05 -1.87
N HIS A 325 18.80 27.88 -1.22
CA HIS A 325 19.50 27.52 0.03
C HIS A 325 18.54 27.01 1.12
N ASN A 326 17.32 27.54 1.17
CA ASN A 326 16.28 27.11 2.08
C ASN A 326 15.84 25.64 1.81
N ILE A 327 15.79 25.19 0.58
CA ILE A 327 15.45 23.80 0.21
C ILE A 327 16.53 22.84 0.68
N LEU A 328 17.80 23.17 0.43
CA LEU A 328 18.92 22.34 0.92
C LEU A 328 18.95 22.29 2.45
N LYS A 329 18.66 23.40 3.14
CA LYS A 329 18.56 23.43 4.60
C LYS A 329 17.44 22.50 5.10
N VAL A 330 16.25 22.54 4.48
CA VAL A 330 15.13 21.67 4.84
C VAL A 330 15.45 20.23 4.53
N TYR A 331 16.10 19.95 3.38
CA TYR A 331 16.55 18.62 3.04
C TYR A 331 17.49 18.03 4.09
N PHE A 332 18.58 18.73 4.45
CA PHE A 332 19.52 18.21 5.45
C PHE A 332 18.86 18.02 6.83
N ALA A 333 17.95 18.91 7.22
CA ALA A 333 17.18 18.76 8.45
C ALA A 333 16.25 17.53 8.42
N THR A 334 15.67 17.21 7.27
CA THR A 334 14.79 16.04 7.10
C THR A 334 15.62 14.77 6.96
N ALA A 335 16.69 14.78 6.18
CA ALA A 335 17.59 13.64 5.97
C ALA A 335 18.37 13.23 7.23
N SER A 336 18.54 14.15 8.20
CA SER A 336 19.10 13.83 9.52
C SER A 336 18.13 13.08 10.44
N ASN A 337 16.87 12.97 10.09
CA ASN A 337 15.85 12.24 10.84
C ASN A 337 15.69 10.83 10.27
N PRO A 338 16.02 9.75 11.01
CA PRO A 338 16.00 8.37 10.50
C PRO A 338 14.61 7.86 10.12
N TYR A 339 13.53 8.59 10.40
CA TYR A 339 12.17 8.26 9.95
C TYR A 339 11.80 8.90 8.60
N TRP A 340 12.61 9.86 8.11
CA TRP A 340 12.28 10.69 6.96
C TRP A 340 13.41 10.80 5.93
N ASP A 341 14.59 10.23 6.23
CA ASP A 341 15.77 10.30 5.37
C ASP A 341 15.49 9.74 3.96
N ASP A 342 14.91 8.55 3.88
CA ASP A 342 14.53 7.93 2.60
C ASP A 342 13.56 8.79 1.78
N SER A 343 12.58 9.38 2.45
CA SER A 343 11.60 10.26 1.81
C SER A 343 12.24 11.55 1.33
N ALA A 344 13.17 12.12 2.10
CA ALA A 344 13.92 13.31 1.73
C ALA A 344 14.82 13.03 0.51
N ASP A 345 15.54 11.91 0.53
CA ASP A 345 16.41 11.49 -0.56
C ASP A 345 15.61 11.26 -1.83
N SER A 346 14.47 10.57 -1.75
CA SER A 346 13.61 10.29 -2.91
C SER A 346 13.05 11.58 -3.53
N VAL A 347 12.53 12.51 -2.71
CA VAL A 347 12.02 13.79 -3.21
C VAL A 347 13.12 14.63 -3.86
N LEU A 348 14.32 14.65 -3.26
CA LEU A 348 15.43 15.40 -3.85
C LEU A 348 15.95 14.72 -5.12
N ALA A 349 16.04 13.40 -5.15
CA ALA A 349 16.40 12.64 -6.34
C ALA A 349 15.41 12.88 -7.49
N GLU A 350 14.10 12.91 -7.22
CA GLU A 350 13.10 13.30 -8.22
C GLU A 350 13.34 14.72 -8.76
N ASN A 351 13.67 15.66 -7.90
CA ASN A 351 13.93 17.04 -8.32
C ASN A 351 15.25 17.19 -9.09
N LEU A 352 16.25 16.37 -8.78
CA LEU A 352 17.51 16.29 -9.53
C LEU A 352 17.31 15.68 -10.93
N LEU A 353 16.17 15.03 -11.16
CA LEU A 353 15.80 14.38 -12.43
C LEU A 353 15.80 15.32 -13.65
N TYR A 354 15.62 16.58 -13.47
CA TYR A 354 15.60 17.51 -14.59
C TYR A 354 16.99 17.98 -15.06
N SER A 355 18.03 17.68 -14.29
CA SER A 355 19.42 17.92 -14.71
C SER A 355 20.05 16.62 -15.23
N VAL A 356 19.73 16.28 -16.47
CA VAL A 356 20.27 15.09 -17.14
C VAL A 356 21.80 15.21 -17.37
N ARG A 357 22.35 16.41 -17.30
CA ARG A 357 23.78 16.68 -17.53
C ARG A 357 24.57 16.38 -16.25
N ALA A 358 25.68 15.66 -16.39
CA ALA A 358 26.62 15.48 -15.30
C ALA A 358 27.05 16.86 -14.76
N PRO A 359 26.98 17.09 -13.44
CA PRO A 359 27.38 18.37 -12.87
C PRO A 359 28.86 18.65 -13.18
N GLN A 360 29.18 19.85 -13.65
CA GLN A 360 30.58 20.25 -13.92
C GLN A 360 31.35 20.50 -12.61
N ASN A 361 30.65 20.73 -11.50
CA ASN A 361 31.26 20.98 -10.20
C ASN A 361 31.32 19.68 -9.38
N GLN A 362 32.51 19.28 -8.94
CA GLN A 362 32.77 18.01 -8.23
C GLN A 362 31.91 17.86 -6.96
N LYS A 363 31.75 18.93 -6.18
CA LYS A 363 30.93 18.90 -4.94
C LYS A 363 29.47 18.53 -5.22
N TYR A 364 28.89 19.06 -6.30
CA TYR A 364 27.52 18.76 -6.70
C TYR A 364 27.40 17.39 -7.34
N PHE A 365 28.46 16.93 -8.01
CA PHE A 365 28.56 15.58 -8.55
C PHE A 365 28.50 14.56 -7.42
N ASP A 366 29.34 14.71 -6.39
CA ASP A 366 29.44 13.81 -5.25
C ASP A 366 28.10 13.77 -4.48
N LEU A 367 27.48 14.91 -4.22
CA LEU A 367 26.18 15.00 -3.57
C LEU A 367 25.07 14.29 -4.41
N ASN A 368 25.06 14.51 -5.72
CA ASN A 368 24.10 13.90 -6.62
C ASN A 368 24.26 12.38 -6.65
N TYR A 369 25.51 11.90 -6.73
CA TYR A 369 25.84 10.49 -6.69
C TYR A 369 25.43 9.85 -5.35
N GLU A 370 25.71 10.49 -4.23
CA GLU A 370 25.34 10.00 -2.91
C GLU A 370 23.82 9.88 -2.75
N ILE A 371 23.06 10.93 -3.09
CA ILE A 371 21.59 10.95 -2.99
C ILE A 371 20.98 9.89 -3.88
N LEU A 372 21.38 9.82 -5.14
CA LEU A 372 20.85 8.80 -6.08
C LEU A 372 21.23 7.40 -5.64
N SER A 373 22.44 7.19 -5.14
CA SER A 373 22.91 5.89 -4.65
C SER A 373 22.10 5.43 -3.42
N ARG A 374 21.77 6.34 -2.50
CA ARG A 374 20.90 6.04 -1.35
C ARG A 374 19.45 5.79 -1.81
N SER A 375 18.89 6.71 -2.58
CA SER A 375 17.51 6.60 -3.07
C SER A 375 17.27 5.33 -3.87
N SER A 376 18.22 4.91 -4.69
CA SER A 376 18.09 3.69 -5.49
C SER A 376 18.14 2.40 -4.65
N LYS A 377 18.69 2.43 -3.44
CA LYS A 377 18.64 1.29 -2.50
C LYS A 377 17.26 1.10 -1.89
N TYR A 378 16.56 2.18 -1.55
CA TYR A 378 15.27 2.14 -0.86
C TYR A 378 14.09 2.15 -1.82
N SER A 379 14.22 2.92 -2.91
CA SER A 379 13.18 3.09 -3.94
C SER A 379 13.82 2.99 -5.31
N PRO A 380 14.23 1.81 -5.75
CA PRO A 380 14.84 1.63 -7.07
C PRO A 380 13.82 2.00 -8.14
N ASN A 381 14.05 3.14 -8.76
CA ASN A 381 13.25 3.68 -9.85
C ASN A 381 14.10 3.63 -11.12
N PRO A 382 13.55 3.24 -12.29
CA PRO A 382 14.30 3.21 -13.55
C PRO A 382 15.08 4.48 -13.82
N SER A 383 14.47 5.63 -13.56
CA SER A 383 15.14 6.90 -13.80
C SER A 383 16.27 7.19 -12.81
N PHE A 384 16.25 6.68 -11.58
CA PHE A 384 17.38 6.80 -10.64
C PHE A 384 18.54 5.89 -11.07
N LEU A 385 18.22 4.65 -11.45
CA LEU A 385 19.22 3.69 -11.93
C LEU A 385 19.89 4.14 -13.21
N LEU A 386 19.14 4.63 -14.21
CA LEU A 386 19.72 5.16 -15.44
C LEU A 386 20.62 6.37 -15.21
N ARG A 387 20.33 7.20 -14.21
CA ARG A 387 21.19 8.34 -13.82
C ARG A 387 22.44 7.90 -13.11
N LEU A 388 22.33 6.93 -12.21
CA LEU A 388 23.50 6.34 -11.61
C LEU A 388 24.40 5.76 -12.69
N ALA A 389 23.82 5.06 -13.67
CA ALA A 389 24.57 4.53 -14.81
C ALA A 389 25.32 5.65 -15.60
N VAL A 390 24.68 6.82 -15.78
CA VAL A 390 25.36 7.98 -16.38
C VAL A 390 26.52 8.44 -15.50
N LEU A 391 26.32 8.63 -14.20
CA LEU A 391 27.36 9.09 -13.28
C LEU A 391 28.48 8.07 -13.14
N ASP A 392 28.16 6.77 -13.03
CA ASP A 392 29.15 5.69 -12.99
C ASP A 392 29.94 5.58 -14.30
N THR A 393 29.32 5.84 -15.45
CA THR A 393 30.03 5.90 -16.74
C THR A 393 31.01 7.09 -16.79
N VAL A 394 30.62 8.24 -16.24
CA VAL A 394 31.50 9.42 -16.12
C VAL A 394 32.70 9.12 -15.21
N LEU A 395 32.48 8.38 -14.11
CA LEU A 395 33.53 7.94 -13.17
C LEU A 395 34.41 6.80 -13.73
N GLY A 396 34.05 6.20 -14.86
CA GLY A 396 34.75 5.05 -15.43
C GLY A 396 34.35 3.71 -14.83
N ASN A 397 33.33 3.66 -13.99
CA ASN A 397 32.81 2.45 -13.31
C ASN A 397 31.90 1.65 -14.25
N THR A 398 32.37 1.24 -15.42
CA THR A 398 31.57 0.62 -16.48
C THR A 398 30.79 -0.61 -16.03
N ASN A 399 31.39 -1.46 -15.18
CA ASN A 399 30.71 -2.66 -14.69
C ASN A 399 29.48 -2.33 -13.83
N LYS A 400 29.58 -1.29 -13.01
CA LYS A 400 28.48 -0.85 -12.15
C LYS A 400 27.37 -0.23 -12.99
N ALA A 401 27.73 0.68 -13.91
CA ALA A 401 26.82 1.24 -14.88
C ALA A 401 26.07 0.15 -15.68
N GLN A 402 26.77 -0.87 -16.14
CA GLN A 402 26.16 -2.02 -16.83
C GLN A 402 25.16 -2.78 -15.96
N THR A 403 25.49 -2.98 -14.67
CA THR A 403 24.59 -3.65 -13.73
C THR A 403 23.29 -2.85 -13.57
N GLU A 404 23.37 -1.54 -13.41
CA GLU A 404 22.23 -0.65 -13.25
C GLU A 404 21.34 -0.64 -14.50
N VAL A 405 21.94 -0.56 -15.69
CA VAL A 405 21.22 -0.63 -16.96
C VAL A 405 20.55 -2.00 -17.15
N ASN A 406 21.26 -3.09 -16.82
CA ASN A 406 20.70 -4.45 -16.91
C ASN A 406 19.48 -4.61 -16.00
N LEU A 407 19.53 -4.09 -14.76
CA LEU A 407 18.39 -4.12 -13.85
C LEU A 407 17.17 -3.39 -14.45
N VAL A 408 17.39 -2.27 -15.12
CA VAL A 408 16.30 -1.55 -15.77
C VAL A 408 15.76 -2.30 -16.99
N THR A 409 16.64 -2.71 -17.90
CA THR A 409 16.24 -3.32 -19.17
C THR A 409 15.61 -4.71 -19.00
N GLN A 410 16.01 -5.46 -18.00
CA GLN A 410 15.41 -6.77 -17.67
C GLN A 410 14.01 -6.66 -17.06
N ASN A 411 13.74 -5.58 -16.33
CA ASN A 411 12.48 -5.38 -15.63
C ASN A 411 11.47 -4.51 -16.41
N TYR A 412 11.96 -3.69 -17.35
CA TYR A 412 11.14 -2.75 -18.15
C TYR A 412 11.39 -3.01 -19.63
N THR A 413 11.00 -4.21 -20.08
CA THR A 413 11.12 -4.59 -21.50
C THR A 413 10.13 -3.77 -22.35
N GLY A 414 10.56 -3.36 -23.54
CA GLY A 414 9.76 -2.55 -24.42
C GLY A 414 9.99 -1.04 -24.32
N PHE A 415 10.79 -0.58 -23.35
CA PHE A 415 11.12 0.85 -23.15
C PHE A 415 12.53 1.22 -23.65
N GLU A 416 13.14 0.41 -24.53
CA GLU A 416 14.50 0.66 -25.02
C GLU A 416 14.64 2.00 -25.78
N SER A 417 13.58 2.44 -26.48
CA SER A 417 13.54 3.74 -27.16
C SER A 417 13.63 4.90 -26.18
N GLU A 418 12.90 4.81 -25.06
CA GLU A 418 12.89 5.78 -23.98
C GLU A 418 14.24 5.84 -23.27
N PHE A 419 14.88 4.69 -23.05
CA PHE A 419 16.21 4.62 -22.46
C PHE A 419 17.28 5.22 -23.37
N ARG A 420 17.20 4.98 -24.68
CA ARG A 420 18.04 5.65 -25.68
C ARG A 420 17.81 7.15 -25.69
N GLY A 421 16.56 7.59 -25.69
CA GLY A 421 16.17 9.00 -25.58
C GLY A 421 16.75 9.65 -24.32
N PHE A 422 16.68 8.97 -23.19
CA PHE A 422 17.26 9.44 -21.94
C PHE A 422 18.78 9.61 -22.03
N PHE A 423 19.52 8.62 -22.53
CA PHE A 423 20.97 8.68 -22.66
C PHE A 423 21.42 9.75 -23.68
N ASN A 424 20.70 9.91 -24.77
CA ASN A 424 20.97 10.99 -25.74
C ASN A 424 20.80 12.37 -25.11
N ALA A 425 19.74 12.55 -24.28
CA ALA A 425 19.53 13.80 -23.54
C ALA A 425 20.61 14.02 -22.47
N ALA A 426 21.04 12.95 -21.77
CA ALA A 426 22.08 12.99 -20.74
C ALA A 426 23.46 13.41 -21.26
N SER A 427 23.75 13.08 -22.49
CA SER A 427 25.07 13.23 -23.13
C SER A 427 25.05 14.16 -24.34
N HIS A 428 24.02 15.02 -24.48
CA HIS A 428 23.82 15.89 -25.64
C HIS A 428 25.07 16.66 -26.08
N ASP A 429 25.86 17.17 -25.11
CA ASP A 429 27.04 17.94 -25.35
C ASP A 429 28.36 17.13 -25.30
N ASN A 430 28.25 15.76 -25.16
CA ASN A 430 29.40 14.89 -25.02
C ASN A 430 29.23 13.60 -25.85
N PRO A 431 29.61 13.63 -27.16
CA PRO A 431 29.46 12.48 -28.05
C PRO A 431 30.20 11.22 -27.58
N SER A 432 31.35 11.39 -26.91
CA SER A 432 32.12 10.25 -26.39
C SER A 432 31.40 9.55 -25.24
N LEU A 433 30.75 10.30 -24.32
CA LEU A 433 29.91 9.78 -23.27
C LEU A 433 28.67 9.12 -23.87
N ASN A 434 28.03 9.74 -24.85
CA ASN A 434 26.87 9.17 -25.54
C ASN A 434 27.18 7.77 -26.10
N LYS A 435 28.29 7.64 -26.83
CA LYS A 435 28.72 6.36 -27.39
C LYS A 435 28.87 5.28 -26.29
N LYS A 436 29.51 5.63 -25.17
CA LYS A 436 29.68 4.69 -24.03
C LYS A 436 28.34 4.29 -23.42
N LEU A 437 27.42 5.24 -23.18
CA LEU A 437 26.11 4.97 -22.60
C LEU A 437 25.23 4.10 -23.51
N LEU A 438 25.23 4.36 -24.82
CA LEU A 438 24.48 3.55 -25.77
C LEU A 438 25.00 2.13 -25.91
N GLN A 439 26.30 1.89 -25.63
CA GLN A 439 26.91 0.54 -25.59
C GLN A 439 26.44 -0.28 -24.37
N LEU A 440 25.94 0.36 -23.32
CA LEU A 440 25.37 -0.33 -22.14
C LEU A 440 24.00 -0.96 -22.42
N LEU A 441 23.29 -0.46 -23.45
CA LEU A 441 21.98 -1.00 -23.81
C LEU A 441 22.15 -2.33 -24.58
N PRO A 442 21.21 -3.29 -24.39
CA PRO A 442 21.26 -4.55 -25.10
C PRO A 442 21.24 -4.30 -26.62
N HIS A 443 22.11 -5.01 -27.34
CA HIS A 443 22.06 -5.05 -28.79
C HIS A 443 20.78 -5.78 -29.24
N LYS A 444 20.01 -5.13 -30.13
CA LYS A 444 18.86 -5.79 -30.76
C LYS A 444 19.35 -6.83 -31.76
#